data_394127cdd0857ad6e147503f7ae76957
#
_entry.id   394127cdd0857ad6e147503f7ae76957
#
_cell.length_a   1.000
_cell.length_b   1.000
_cell.length_c   1.000
_cell.angle_alpha   90.00
_cell.angle_beta   90.00
_cell.angle_gamma   90.00
#
_symmetry.space_group_name_H-M   'P 1'
#
loop_
_entity.id
_entity.type
_entity.pdbx_description
1 polymer ?
#
loop_
_entity_poly.entity_id
_entity_poly.type
_entity_poly.pdbx_seq_one_letter_code
_entity_poly.pdbx_strand_id
1 'polypeptide(L)'
;MFGFFKKREEVFHRLIQEQASITYDGVKLLVKYFETQDREIAEELALKEKQADEVRRILIDELNGTFVTPFDREDIFALSRSIDDVIDYADSTVSEMVVLKVNPTPYMQRIATLLKDAAYEIFQAVQRLQKNPAVAIDHAQRAKALENRVEESTARRLPICSADRKIFTMLSRC
;
A
#
# COMPACT_ATOMS: atom_id res chain seq x y z
N MET A 1 -3.01 -35.81 3.63
CA MET A 1 -3.61 -34.86 2.66
C MET A 1 -3.96 -33.52 3.31
N PHE A 2 -4.64 -33.48 4.47
CA PHE A 2 -4.99 -32.23 5.19
C PHE A 2 -3.80 -31.31 5.57
N GLY A 3 -2.66 -31.86 5.98
CA GLY A 3 -1.48 -31.06 6.39
C GLY A 3 -0.81 -30.29 5.25
N PHE A 4 -0.92 -30.76 4.03
CA PHE A 4 -0.34 -30.12 2.84
C PHE A 4 -1.16 -28.88 2.42
N PHE A 5 -2.48 -28.96 2.53
CA PHE A 5 -3.37 -27.82 2.25
C PHE A 5 -3.17 -26.70 3.27
N LYS A 6 -3.12 -27.02 4.56
CA LYS A 6 -2.90 -26.03 5.62
C LYS A 6 -1.57 -25.28 5.47
N LYS A 7 -0.50 -26.00 5.09
CA LYS A 7 0.82 -25.40 4.86
C LYS A 7 0.84 -24.43 3.68
N ARG A 8 0.06 -24.68 2.63
CA ARG A 8 -0.05 -23.78 1.46
C ARG A 8 -0.90 -22.54 1.77
N GLU A 9 -1.98 -22.69 2.51
CA GLU A 9 -2.79 -21.57 3.00
C GLU A 9 -1.93 -20.57 3.79
N GLU A 10 -1.07 -21.07 4.67
CA GLU A 10 -0.13 -20.26 5.45
C GLU A 10 0.87 -19.48 4.57
N VAL A 11 1.26 -20.01 3.40
CA VAL A 11 2.18 -19.33 2.46
C VAL A 11 1.53 -18.09 1.87
N PHE A 12 0.29 -18.18 1.37
CA PHE A 12 -0.42 -17.02 0.80
C PHE A 12 -0.63 -15.92 1.83
N HIS A 13 -1.11 -16.27 3.01
CA HIS A 13 -1.29 -15.30 4.08
C HIS A 13 0.03 -14.62 4.46
N ARG A 14 1.11 -15.38 4.57
CA ARG A 14 2.44 -14.83 4.88
C ARG A 14 2.91 -13.85 3.82
N LEU A 15 2.78 -14.19 2.54
CA LEU A 15 3.24 -13.33 1.44
C LEU A 15 2.43 -12.02 1.38
N ILE A 16 1.11 -12.07 1.54
CA ILE A 16 0.27 -10.86 1.59
C ILE A 16 0.62 -10.02 2.83
N GLN A 17 0.86 -10.64 3.98
CA GLN A 17 1.27 -9.93 5.20
C GLN A 17 2.63 -9.27 5.04
N GLU A 18 3.59 -9.94 4.41
CA GLU A 18 4.92 -9.42 4.11
C GLU A 18 4.84 -8.23 3.14
N GLN A 19 4.09 -8.37 2.04
CA GLN A 19 3.85 -7.28 1.09
C GLN A 19 3.23 -6.06 1.78
N ALA A 20 2.16 -6.24 2.57
CA ALA A 20 1.50 -5.16 3.29
C ALA A 20 2.43 -4.47 4.31
N SER A 21 3.33 -5.23 4.96
CA SER A 21 4.33 -4.69 5.88
C SER A 21 5.34 -3.80 5.16
N ILE A 22 5.87 -4.27 4.02
CA ILE A 22 6.84 -3.52 3.21
C ILE A 22 6.19 -2.25 2.67
N THR A 23 4.97 -2.35 2.17
CA THR A 23 4.19 -1.19 1.67
C THR A 23 3.96 -0.15 2.78
N TYR A 24 3.56 -0.57 3.98
CA TYR A 24 3.42 0.34 5.11
C TYR A 24 4.76 1.03 5.47
N ASP A 25 5.87 0.28 5.46
CA ASP A 25 7.21 0.86 5.66
C ASP A 25 7.55 1.87 4.57
N GLY A 26 7.23 1.59 3.31
CA GLY A 26 7.42 2.52 2.19
C GLY A 26 6.62 3.82 2.36
N VAL A 27 5.35 3.72 2.79
CA VAL A 27 4.53 4.93 3.04
C VAL A 27 5.07 5.76 4.22
N LYS A 28 5.69 5.14 5.23
CA LYS A 28 6.41 5.88 6.28
C LYS A 28 7.59 6.68 5.71
N LEU A 29 8.31 6.10 4.75
CA LEU A 29 9.42 6.78 4.07
C LEU A 29 8.92 7.94 3.19
N LEU A 30 7.76 7.81 2.52
CA LEU A 30 7.13 8.92 1.81
C LEU A 30 6.88 10.11 2.75
N VAL A 31 6.30 9.87 3.94
CA VAL A 31 6.08 10.93 4.95
C VAL A 31 7.40 11.56 5.36
N LYS A 32 8.40 10.73 5.68
CA LYS A 32 9.73 11.20 6.09
C LYS A 32 10.42 12.01 4.99
N TYR A 33 10.32 11.59 3.73
CA TYR A 33 10.83 12.35 2.60
C TYR A 33 10.15 13.72 2.48
N PHE A 34 8.85 13.80 2.68
CA PHE A 34 8.12 15.08 2.65
C PHE A 34 8.53 16.03 3.78
N GLU A 35 9.05 15.52 4.87
CA GLU A 35 9.58 16.33 5.99
C GLU A 35 11.04 16.78 5.75
N THR A 36 11.87 15.89 5.22
CA THR A 36 13.34 16.09 5.18
C THR A 36 13.88 16.43 3.79
N GLN A 37 13.20 15.97 2.72
CA GLN A 37 13.66 16.01 1.33
C GLN A 37 15.04 15.35 1.14
N ASP A 38 15.35 14.39 2.01
CA ASP A 38 16.61 13.67 1.99
C ASP A 38 16.60 12.64 0.85
N ARG A 39 17.66 12.69 0.03
CA ARG A 39 17.83 11.78 -1.10
C ARG A 39 18.01 10.32 -0.68
N GLU A 40 18.66 10.09 0.47
CA GLU A 40 18.83 8.72 1.00
C GLU A 40 17.47 8.09 1.32
N ILE A 41 16.52 8.88 1.82
CA ILE A 41 15.14 8.42 2.08
C ILE A 41 14.42 8.07 0.77
N ALA A 42 14.61 8.84 -0.30
CA ALA A 42 14.05 8.52 -1.62
C ALA A 42 14.63 7.20 -2.15
N GLU A 43 15.93 6.99 -2.02
CA GLU A 43 16.59 5.74 -2.45
C GLU A 43 16.13 4.54 -1.59
N GLU A 44 15.92 4.73 -0.29
CA GLU A 44 15.36 3.70 0.59
C GLU A 44 13.92 3.32 0.21
N LEU A 45 13.08 4.31 -0.16
CA LEU A 45 11.71 4.06 -0.64
C LEU A 45 11.72 3.23 -1.94
N ALA A 46 12.55 3.61 -2.91
CA ALA A 46 12.72 2.86 -4.16
C ALA A 46 13.19 1.41 -3.93
N LEU A 47 13.99 1.17 -2.88
CA LEU A 47 14.36 -0.18 -2.49
C LEU A 47 13.18 -0.96 -1.88
N LYS A 48 12.33 -0.30 -1.11
CA LYS A 48 11.10 -0.90 -0.54
C LYS A 48 10.10 -1.28 -1.62
N GLU A 49 9.92 -0.43 -2.63
CA GLU A 49 9.09 -0.75 -3.79
C GLU A 49 9.57 -2.05 -4.47
N LYS A 50 10.86 -2.17 -4.80
CA LYS A 50 11.42 -3.39 -5.40
C LYS A 50 11.25 -4.63 -4.53
N GLN A 51 11.33 -4.48 -3.20
CA GLN A 51 11.08 -5.58 -2.27
C GLN A 51 9.59 -6.02 -2.31
N ALA A 52 8.66 -5.08 -2.36
CA ALA A 52 7.23 -5.38 -2.45
C ALA A 52 6.88 -6.07 -3.78
N ASP A 53 7.41 -5.58 -4.91
CA ASP A 53 7.25 -6.18 -6.23
C ASP A 53 7.79 -7.62 -6.27
N GLU A 54 8.94 -7.88 -5.67
CA GLU A 54 9.49 -9.25 -5.58
C GLU A 54 8.59 -10.19 -4.76
N VAL A 55 8.06 -9.73 -3.62
CA VAL A 55 7.10 -10.52 -2.82
C VAL A 55 5.83 -10.79 -3.62
N ARG A 56 5.32 -9.79 -4.35
CA ARG A 56 4.17 -9.93 -5.24
C ARG A 56 4.45 -10.94 -6.35
N ARG A 57 5.62 -10.88 -6.99
CA ARG A 57 6.02 -11.83 -8.02
C ARG A 57 6.01 -13.27 -7.48
N ILE A 58 6.58 -13.49 -6.30
CA ILE A 58 6.55 -14.79 -5.63
C ILE A 58 5.12 -15.25 -5.36
N LEU A 59 4.24 -14.35 -4.89
CA LEU A 59 2.82 -14.66 -4.65
C LEU A 59 2.11 -15.11 -5.94
N ILE A 60 2.34 -14.43 -7.05
CA ILE A 60 1.75 -14.76 -8.36
C ILE A 60 2.26 -16.12 -8.84
N ASP A 61 3.56 -16.39 -8.68
CA ASP A 61 4.14 -17.70 -9.03
C ASP A 61 3.54 -18.83 -8.19
N GLU A 62 3.34 -18.63 -6.90
CA GLU A 62 2.65 -19.59 -6.01
C GLU A 62 1.18 -19.78 -6.42
N LEU A 63 0.48 -18.70 -6.80
CA LEU A 63 -0.89 -18.79 -7.32
C LEU A 63 -0.94 -19.64 -8.59
N ASN A 64 -0.04 -19.42 -9.54
CA ASN A 64 0.01 -20.16 -10.80
C ASN A 64 0.37 -21.63 -10.59
N GLY A 65 1.22 -21.94 -9.62
CA GLY A 65 1.63 -23.31 -9.26
C GLY A 65 0.64 -24.06 -8.36
N THR A 66 -0.45 -23.42 -7.89
CA THR A 66 -1.36 -24.00 -6.91
C THR A 66 -2.75 -24.24 -7.51
N PHE A 67 -3.28 -25.46 -7.38
CA PHE A 67 -4.61 -25.79 -7.86
C PHE A 67 -5.73 -25.38 -6.88
N VAL A 68 -5.47 -25.42 -5.58
CA VAL A 68 -6.44 -25.06 -4.52
C VAL A 68 -5.85 -23.95 -3.66
N THR A 69 -6.57 -22.84 -3.55
CA THR A 69 -6.21 -21.64 -2.76
C THR A 69 -7.10 -21.49 -1.52
N PRO A 70 -6.68 -20.79 -0.46
CA PRO A 70 -7.45 -20.62 0.78
C PRO A 70 -8.74 -19.81 0.61
N PHE A 71 -8.76 -18.91 -0.35
CA PHE A 71 -9.90 -18.10 -0.78
C PHE A 71 -9.79 -17.85 -2.28
N ASP A 72 -10.72 -17.13 -2.89
CA ASP A 72 -10.75 -16.95 -4.32
C ASP A 72 -9.43 -16.39 -4.87
N ARG A 73 -8.95 -16.96 -5.98
CA ARG A 73 -7.67 -16.57 -6.62
C ARG A 73 -7.73 -15.14 -7.12
N GLU A 74 -8.88 -14.71 -7.63
CA GLU A 74 -9.09 -13.36 -8.12
C GLU A 74 -9.02 -12.36 -6.98
N ASP A 75 -9.55 -12.71 -5.79
CA ASP A 75 -9.47 -11.90 -4.59
C ASP A 75 -8.03 -11.79 -4.07
N ILE A 76 -7.25 -12.87 -4.06
CA ILE A 76 -5.82 -12.85 -3.69
C ILE A 76 -5.06 -11.92 -4.63
N PHE A 77 -5.27 -12.08 -5.93
CA PHE A 77 -4.62 -11.27 -6.95
C PHE A 77 -5.00 -9.80 -6.82
N ALA A 78 -6.28 -9.48 -6.66
CA ALA A 78 -6.79 -8.12 -6.52
C ALA A 78 -6.24 -7.45 -5.26
N LEU A 79 -6.25 -8.15 -4.12
CA LEU A 79 -5.72 -7.62 -2.86
C LEU A 79 -4.21 -7.33 -2.96
N SER A 80 -3.43 -8.27 -3.47
CA SER A 80 -1.99 -8.09 -3.66
C SER A 80 -1.68 -6.93 -4.60
N ARG A 81 -2.44 -6.79 -5.70
CA ARG A 81 -2.30 -5.68 -6.64
C ARG A 81 -2.60 -4.34 -6.00
N SER A 82 -3.70 -4.25 -5.22
CA SER A 82 -4.07 -2.99 -4.55
C SER A 82 -3.03 -2.57 -3.52
N ILE A 83 -2.42 -3.52 -2.79
CA ILE A 83 -1.34 -3.24 -1.85
C ILE A 83 -0.09 -2.73 -2.58
N ASP A 84 0.23 -3.30 -3.73
CA ASP A 84 1.36 -2.94 -4.59
C ASP A 84 1.19 -1.53 -5.17
N ASP A 85 0.01 -1.24 -5.73
CA ASP A 85 -0.32 0.08 -6.28
C ASP A 85 -0.03 1.23 -5.27
N VAL A 86 -0.17 0.99 -3.97
CA VAL A 86 0.11 1.99 -2.93
C VAL A 86 1.59 2.36 -2.88
N ILE A 87 2.49 1.38 -2.87
CA ILE A 87 3.93 1.64 -2.78
C ILE A 87 4.49 2.16 -4.10
N ASP A 88 3.99 1.67 -5.24
CA ASP A 88 4.36 2.13 -6.58
C ASP A 88 4.07 3.63 -6.75
N TYR A 89 2.87 4.08 -6.32
CA TYR A 89 2.54 5.50 -6.38
C TYR A 89 3.34 6.33 -5.37
N ALA A 90 3.69 5.78 -4.22
CA ALA A 90 4.54 6.48 -3.25
C ALA A 90 5.93 6.71 -3.83
N ASP A 91 6.56 5.68 -4.42
CA ASP A 91 7.87 5.78 -5.07
C ASP A 91 7.81 6.72 -6.28
N SER A 92 6.85 6.55 -7.17
CA SER A 92 6.67 7.41 -8.35
C SER A 92 6.52 8.88 -7.95
N THR A 93 5.76 9.19 -6.88
CA THR A 93 5.58 10.55 -6.39
C THR A 93 6.90 11.15 -5.94
N VAL A 94 7.67 10.43 -5.13
CA VAL A 94 8.98 10.91 -4.63
C VAL A 94 9.98 11.05 -5.78
N SER A 95 10.06 10.06 -6.67
CA SER A 95 10.95 10.07 -7.83
C SER A 95 10.69 11.27 -8.74
N GLU A 96 9.41 11.57 -9.04
CA GLU A 96 9.04 12.77 -9.82
C GLU A 96 9.39 14.07 -9.10
N MET A 97 9.15 14.15 -7.79
CA MET A 97 9.53 15.34 -7.01
C MET A 97 11.02 15.60 -7.02
N VAL A 98 11.84 14.54 -6.92
CA VAL A 98 13.31 14.62 -7.04
C VAL A 98 13.72 15.15 -8.42
N VAL A 99 13.17 14.58 -9.50
CA VAL A 99 13.50 14.96 -10.88
C VAL A 99 13.05 16.38 -11.19
N LEU A 100 11.84 16.75 -10.80
CA LEU A 100 11.25 18.07 -11.07
C LEU A 100 11.68 19.13 -10.06
N LYS A 101 12.43 18.76 -9.01
CA LYS A 101 12.87 19.64 -7.91
C LYS A 101 11.68 20.36 -7.25
N VAL A 102 10.59 19.64 -7.04
CA VAL A 102 9.37 20.16 -6.38
C VAL A 102 9.45 19.90 -4.89
N ASN A 103 9.23 20.95 -4.10
CA ASN A 103 9.19 20.82 -2.64
C ASN A 103 7.77 20.42 -2.16
N PRO A 104 7.66 19.54 -1.17
CA PRO A 104 6.38 19.18 -0.56
C PRO A 104 5.70 20.40 0.07
N THR A 105 4.43 20.59 -0.23
CA THR A 105 3.62 21.60 0.44
C THR A 105 3.08 21.07 1.77
N PRO A 106 2.69 21.95 2.73
CA PRO A 106 2.02 21.51 3.96
C PRO A 106 0.75 20.70 3.73
N TYR A 107 0.10 20.91 2.58
CA TYR A 107 -1.05 20.13 2.16
C TYR A 107 -0.66 18.69 1.77
N MET A 108 0.39 18.52 0.96
CA MET A 108 0.91 17.21 0.58
C MET A 108 1.38 16.43 1.79
N GLN A 109 2.06 17.06 2.75
CA GLN A 109 2.49 16.44 4.01
C GLN A 109 1.29 15.91 4.80
N ARG A 110 0.18 16.66 4.85
CA ARG A 110 -1.04 16.24 5.53
C ARG A 110 -1.70 15.03 4.84
N ILE A 111 -1.76 15.04 3.51
CA ILE A 111 -2.28 13.90 2.73
C ILE A 111 -1.40 12.66 2.93
N ALA A 112 -0.08 12.80 2.87
CA ALA A 112 0.85 11.69 3.11
C ALA A 112 0.67 11.09 4.53
N THR A 113 0.39 11.93 5.54
CA THR A 113 0.10 11.45 6.89
C THR A 113 -1.20 10.64 6.95
N LEU A 114 -2.27 11.11 6.31
CA LEU A 114 -3.53 10.37 6.23
C LEU A 114 -3.36 9.04 5.47
N LEU A 115 -2.55 9.04 4.40
CA LEU A 115 -2.21 7.85 3.64
C LEU A 115 -1.44 6.84 4.50
N LYS A 116 -0.46 7.30 5.28
CA LYS A 116 0.27 6.45 6.22
C LYS A 116 -0.67 5.80 7.24
N ASP A 117 -1.62 6.56 7.78
CA ASP A 117 -2.58 6.04 8.74
C ASP A 117 -3.53 5.02 8.08
N ALA A 118 -3.96 5.24 6.82
CA ALA A 118 -4.74 4.27 6.05
C ALA A 118 -3.93 3.00 5.74
N ALA A 119 -2.68 3.13 5.31
CA ALA A 119 -1.78 1.99 5.08
C ALA A 119 -1.54 1.18 6.35
N TYR A 120 -1.46 1.82 7.52
CA TYR A 120 -1.41 1.12 8.81
C TYR A 120 -2.67 0.30 9.07
N GLU A 121 -3.85 0.85 8.82
CA GLU A 121 -5.11 0.12 9.01
C GLU A 121 -5.22 -1.07 8.04
N ILE A 122 -4.78 -0.93 6.77
CA ILE A 122 -4.71 -2.04 5.80
C ILE A 122 -3.73 -3.11 6.30
N PHE A 123 -2.53 -2.74 6.73
CA PHE A 123 -1.55 -3.66 7.31
C PHE A 123 -2.15 -4.42 8.50
N GLN A 124 -2.86 -3.74 9.42
CA GLN A 124 -3.51 -4.38 10.56
C GLN A 124 -4.66 -5.32 10.15
N ALA A 125 -5.43 -4.97 9.10
CA ALA A 125 -6.47 -5.83 8.54
C ALA A 125 -5.88 -7.14 8.01
N VAL A 126 -4.84 -7.03 7.18
CA VAL A 126 -4.15 -8.18 6.58
C VAL A 126 -3.54 -9.10 7.65
N GLN A 127 -2.93 -8.54 8.70
CA GLN A 127 -2.38 -9.33 9.82
C GLN A 127 -3.45 -10.15 10.56
N ARG A 128 -4.71 -9.74 10.52
CA ARG A 128 -5.82 -10.38 11.24
C ARG A 128 -6.75 -11.21 10.37
N LEU A 129 -6.60 -11.11 9.05
CA LEU A 129 -7.50 -11.70 8.07
C LEU A 129 -7.79 -13.19 8.36
N GLN A 130 -6.77 -13.97 8.68
CA GLN A 130 -6.89 -15.41 8.94
C GLN A 130 -7.44 -15.72 10.34
N LYS A 131 -6.95 -15.00 11.38
CA LYS A 131 -7.20 -15.37 12.77
C LYS A 131 -8.45 -14.71 13.36
N ASN A 132 -8.74 -13.49 12.96
CA ASN A 132 -9.82 -12.65 13.48
C ASN A 132 -10.47 -11.82 12.36
N PRO A 133 -11.24 -12.45 11.44
CA PRO A 133 -11.83 -11.75 10.29
C PRO A 133 -12.71 -10.54 10.66
N ALA A 134 -13.44 -10.62 11.76
CA ALA A 134 -14.26 -9.49 12.23
C ALA A 134 -13.40 -8.27 12.57
N VAL A 135 -12.26 -8.45 13.23
CA VAL A 135 -11.32 -7.37 13.55
C VAL A 135 -10.64 -6.86 12.26
N ALA A 136 -10.38 -7.73 11.28
CA ALA A 136 -9.87 -7.32 9.99
C ALA A 136 -10.86 -6.39 9.26
N ILE A 137 -12.16 -6.68 9.29
CA ILE A 137 -13.22 -5.84 8.74
C ILE A 137 -13.25 -4.46 9.42
N ASP A 138 -13.11 -4.40 10.75
CA ASP A 138 -13.08 -3.13 11.48
C ASP A 138 -11.89 -2.25 11.05
N HIS A 139 -10.73 -2.85 10.81
CA HIS A 139 -9.56 -2.14 10.26
C HIS A 139 -9.80 -1.67 8.82
N ALA A 140 -10.38 -2.50 7.95
CA ALA A 140 -10.72 -2.12 6.58
C ALA A 140 -11.72 -0.95 6.54
N GLN A 141 -12.72 -0.92 7.42
CA GLN A 141 -13.66 0.20 7.53
C GLN A 141 -12.97 1.50 7.99
N ARG A 142 -11.99 1.41 8.91
CA ARG A 142 -11.20 2.58 9.31
C ARG A 142 -10.31 3.10 8.17
N ALA A 143 -9.70 2.20 7.40
CA ALA A 143 -8.96 2.58 6.19
C ALA A 143 -9.86 3.33 5.20
N LYS A 144 -11.07 2.83 4.94
CA LYS A 144 -12.06 3.49 4.07
C LYS A 144 -12.49 4.86 4.61
N ALA A 145 -12.64 5.01 5.91
CA ALA A 145 -12.96 6.31 6.51
C ALA A 145 -11.83 7.34 6.33
N LEU A 146 -10.56 6.89 6.36
CA LEU A 146 -9.40 7.74 6.09
C LEU A 146 -9.32 8.14 4.61
N GLU A 147 -9.60 7.22 3.69
CA GLU A 147 -9.69 7.50 2.26
C GLU A 147 -10.75 8.58 1.96
N ASN A 148 -11.96 8.46 2.50
CA ASN A 148 -13.02 9.46 2.34
C ASN A 148 -12.56 10.85 2.83
N ARG A 149 -11.78 10.93 3.93
CA ARG A 149 -11.21 12.20 4.42
C ARG A 149 -10.21 12.81 3.45
N VAL A 150 -9.43 11.98 2.77
CA VAL A 150 -8.50 12.45 1.73
C VAL A 150 -9.27 12.98 0.53
N GLU A 151 -10.29 12.25 0.05
CA GLU A 151 -11.16 12.70 -1.05
C GLU A 151 -11.81 14.06 -0.74
N GLU A 152 -12.40 14.21 0.44
CA GLU A 152 -13.01 15.48 0.88
C GLU A 152 -12.00 16.62 0.92
N SER A 153 -10.80 16.36 1.43
CA SER A 153 -9.73 17.35 1.50
C SER A 153 -9.27 17.78 0.12
N THR A 154 -9.24 16.87 -0.84
CA THR A 154 -8.80 17.11 -2.22
C THR A 154 -9.88 17.80 -3.05
N ALA A 155 -11.12 17.37 -2.95
CA ALA A 155 -12.27 17.96 -3.67
C ALA A 155 -12.46 19.45 -3.36
N ARG A 156 -12.17 19.88 -2.14
CA ARG A 156 -12.28 21.29 -1.72
C ARG A 156 -11.19 22.19 -2.30
N ARG A 157 -10.15 21.66 -2.94
CA ARG A 157 -8.99 22.42 -3.42
C ARG A 157 -8.72 22.33 -4.92
N LEU A 158 -9.56 21.68 -5.71
CA LEU A 158 -9.41 21.73 -7.17
C LEU A 158 -9.75 23.15 -7.66
N PRO A 159 -8.77 23.96 -8.11
CA PRO A 159 -7.96 23.74 -9.30
C PRO A 159 -6.45 24.00 -9.06
N ILE A 160 -5.71 23.11 -8.45
CA ILE A 160 -4.29 23.34 -8.20
C ILE A 160 -3.48 22.11 -8.65
N CYS A 161 -2.53 22.36 -9.54
CA CYS A 161 -1.33 21.60 -9.92
C CYS A 161 -1.45 20.10 -10.26
N SER A 162 -0.80 19.69 -11.37
CA SER A 162 -0.75 18.31 -11.88
C SER A 162 -0.18 17.28 -10.90
N ALA A 163 0.66 17.69 -9.95
CA ALA A 163 1.23 16.83 -8.91
C ALA A 163 0.16 16.35 -7.91
N ASP A 164 -0.78 17.21 -7.50
CA ASP A 164 -1.88 16.85 -6.60
C ASP A 164 -2.83 15.84 -7.24
N ARG A 165 -2.97 15.85 -8.58
CA ARG A 165 -3.81 14.91 -9.32
C ARG A 165 -3.30 13.47 -9.24
N LYS A 166 -1.99 13.24 -9.17
CA LYS A 166 -1.43 11.88 -9.08
C LYS A 166 -1.60 11.27 -7.69
N ILE A 167 -1.41 12.05 -6.63
CA ILE A 167 -1.72 11.62 -5.25
C ILE A 167 -3.21 11.27 -5.15
N PHE A 168 -4.09 12.05 -5.81
CA PHE A 168 -5.52 11.74 -5.88
C PHE A 168 -5.81 10.43 -6.63
N THR A 169 -5.14 10.17 -7.76
CA THR A 169 -5.32 8.93 -8.53
C THR A 169 -4.85 7.70 -7.75
N MET A 170 -3.82 7.85 -6.93
CA MET A 170 -3.33 6.84 -6.01
C MET A 170 -4.41 6.38 -5.01
N LEU A 171 -5.18 7.31 -4.47
CA LEU A 171 -6.17 7.04 -3.43
C LEU A 171 -7.52 6.56 -3.98
N SER A 172 -7.89 6.97 -5.20
CA SER A 172 -9.16 6.57 -5.81
C SER A 172 -9.15 5.17 -6.41
N ARG A 173 -8.02 4.46 -6.40
CA ARG A 173 -7.86 3.10 -6.93
C ARG A 173 -7.66 2.02 -5.85
N CYS A 174 -7.53 2.41 -4.57
CA CYS A 174 -7.61 1.51 -3.41
C CYS A 174 -9.05 1.38 -2.92
#